data_825cf92df7b31b6dce520ea99ee13508
#
_entry.id   825cf92df7b31b6dce520ea99ee13508
#
_cell.length_a   1.000
_cell.length_b   1.000
_cell.length_c   1.000
_cell.angle_alpha   90.00
_cell.angle_beta   90.00
_cell.angle_gamma   90.00
#
_symmetry.space_group_name_H-M   'P 1'
#
loop_
_entity.id
_entity.type
_entity.pdbx_description
1 polymer ?
#
loop_
_entity_poly.entity_id
_entity_poly.type
_entity_poly.pdbx_seq_one_letter_code
_entity_poly.pdbx_strand_id
1 'polypeptide(L)'
;LKVKLSQPALEQGCRIEATALLDGAVIANAQGSARSTLMLQIPNAQLWHPDHPTLYDLEIKLSRFDEVVDRVESYFAMRKFSKMKDQTGFWRFALNNEILFQYGPLDQGYFPEGLYTPPNEEAMLFDIRYAKEIGCNMIRKHVKVENARWYYACDRLGMIVWQDLPNGGRTTKDAVVLFSFTSGIHRYDQHRFRRFGREDPQNREEYRAELQDMIEQLYNYPCIGVWIPFNESWGQFQAIKISDWVKTLDPTRLVDHASGWFDQG
;
A
#
# COMPACT_ATOMS: atom_id res chain seq x y z
N LEU A 1 -10.00 10.37 10.23
CA LEU A 1 -8.91 9.97 11.13
C LEU A 1 -9.44 9.02 12.19
N LYS A 2 -8.79 7.89 12.39
CA LYS A 2 -9.02 6.94 13.45
C LYS A 2 -7.73 6.78 14.24
N VAL A 3 -7.77 6.94 15.55
CA VAL A 3 -6.60 6.81 16.42
C VAL A 3 -6.75 5.54 17.26
N LYS A 4 -5.68 4.76 17.35
CA LYS A 4 -5.59 3.59 18.26
C LYS A 4 -4.63 3.95 19.38
N LEU A 5 -5.04 3.80 20.63
CA LEU A 5 -4.18 4.03 21.79
C LEU A 5 -3.43 2.74 22.15
N SER A 6 -2.17 2.86 22.58
CA SER A 6 -1.36 1.72 23.05
C SER A 6 -1.93 1.07 24.33
N GLN A 7 -2.71 1.82 25.10
CA GLN A 7 -3.40 1.35 26.30
C GLN A 7 -4.90 1.60 26.20
N PRO A 8 -5.68 0.66 25.65
CA PRO A 8 -7.12 0.84 25.45
C PRO A 8 -7.91 1.15 26.73
N ALA A 9 -7.43 0.71 27.91
CA ALA A 9 -8.06 1.02 29.20
C ALA A 9 -8.07 2.54 29.52
N LEU A 10 -7.17 3.31 28.92
CA LEU A 10 -7.11 4.76 29.10
C LEU A 10 -8.01 5.56 28.16
N GLU A 11 -8.73 4.89 27.24
CA GLU A 11 -9.61 5.58 26.29
C GLU A 11 -10.79 6.30 26.97
N GLN A 12 -11.20 5.88 28.19
CA GLN A 12 -12.22 6.58 28.95
C GLN A 12 -11.71 7.93 29.44
N GLY A 13 -12.41 9.00 29.07
CA GLY A 13 -12.06 10.37 29.45
C GLY A 13 -10.95 10.99 28.61
N CYS A 14 -10.42 10.27 27.63
CA CYS A 14 -9.44 10.83 26.70
C CYS A 14 -10.12 11.53 25.53
N ARG A 15 -9.60 12.71 25.19
CA ARG A 15 -9.98 13.54 24.04
C ARG A 15 -8.84 13.60 23.06
N ILE A 16 -9.16 13.56 21.78
CA ILE A 16 -8.23 13.78 20.70
C ILE A 16 -8.56 15.10 20.01
N GLU A 17 -7.55 15.88 19.75
CA GLU A 17 -7.55 17.03 18.85
C GLU A 17 -6.61 16.72 17.70
N ALA A 18 -7.09 16.90 16.47
CA ALA A 18 -6.30 16.71 15.25
C ALA A 18 -6.33 17.99 14.43
N THR A 19 -5.15 18.49 14.06
CA THR A 19 -4.96 19.70 13.28
C THR A 19 -4.24 19.37 11.99
N ALA A 20 -4.84 19.72 10.86
CA ALA A 20 -4.22 19.61 9.54
C ALA A 20 -3.61 20.94 9.14
N LEU A 21 -2.35 20.92 8.67
CA LEU A 21 -1.63 22.10 8.21
C LEU A 21 -1.14 21.90 6.76
N LEU A 22 -1.01 22.99 6.04
CA LEU A 22 -0.36 23.04 4.74
C LEU A 22 0.57 24.25 4.72
N ASP A 23 1.85 24.02 4.45
CA ASP A 23 2.89 25.06 4.48
C ASP A 23 2.89 25.88 5.79
N GLY A 24 2.65 25.18 6.92
CA GLY A 24 2.58 25.77 8.25
C GLY A 24 1.26 26.49 8.58
N ALA A 25 0.35 26.64 7.62
CA ALA A 25 -0.96 27.25 7.87
C ALA A 25 -2.00 26.18 8.28
N VAL A 26 -2.74 26.46 9.35
CA VAL A 26 -3.85 25.57 9.79
C VAL A 26 -4.97 25.61 8.75
N ILE A 27 -5.29 24.43 8.20
CA ILE A 27 -6.34 24.26 7.18
C ILE A 27 -7.63 23.69 7.77
N ALA A 28 -7.50 22.77 8.74
CA ALA A 28 -8.65 22.15 9.38
C ALA A 28 -8.29 21.70 10.79
N ASN A 29 -9.30 21.66 11.65
CA ASN A 29 -9.20 21.11 12.99
C ASN A 29 -10.43 20.24 13.28
N ALA A 30 -10.24 19.16 14.02
CA ALA A 30 -11.31 18.34 14.53
C ALA A 30 -10.98 17.81 15.93
N GLN A 31 -11.98 17.67 16.78
CA GLN A 31 -11.80 17.12 18.11
C GLN A 31 -12.92 16.15 18.47
N GLY A 32 -12.62 15.21 19.32
CA GLY A 32 -13.60 14.23 19.79
C GLY A 32 -13.02 13.23 20.79
N SER A 33 -13.83 12.25 21.14
CA SER A 33 -13.38 11.16 22.01
C SER A 33 -12.34 10.29 21.30
N ALA A 34 -11.38 9.75 22.05
CA ALA A 34 -10.40 8.78 21.52
C ALA A 34 -11.02 7.52 20.89
N ARG A 35 -12.31 7.25 21.20
CA ARG A 35 -13.07 6.12 20.63
C ARG A 35 -13.78 6.45 19.34
N SER A 36 -13.85 7.72 18.96
CA SER A 36 -14.60 8.16 17.78
C SER A 36 -13.69 8.30 16.56
N THR A 37 -14.27 8.13 15.37
CA THR A 37 -13.62 8.55 14.14
C THR A 37 -13.79 10.07 13.98
N LEU A 38 -12.69 10.78 13.86
CA LEU A 38 -12.70 12.22 13.58
C LEU A 38 -12.75 12.46 12.08
N MET A 39 -13.57 13.40 11.66
CA MET A 39 -13.64 13.86 10.27
C MET A 39 -13.00 15.24 10.17
N LEU A 40 -11.89 15.33 9.43
CA LEU A 40 -11.30 16.59 9.05
C LEU A 40 -11.78 16.93 7.64
N GLN A 41 -12.49 18.05 7.51
CA GLN A 41 -12.90 18.55 6.20
C GLN A 41 -11.79 19.48 5.68
N ILE A 42 -11.19 19.13 4.56
CA ILE A 42 -10.12 19.90 3.93
C ILE A 42 -10.75 20.74 2.81
N PRO A 43 -10.98 22.02 3.00
CA PRO A 43 -11.55 22.88 1.97
C PRO A 43 -10.54 23.09 0.83
N ASN A 44 -11.01 23.08 -0.40
CA ASN A 44 -10.18 23.28 -1.61
C ASN A 44 -8.92 22.41 -1.60
N ALA A 45 -9.09 21.13 -1.30
CA ALA A 45 -7.99 20.18 -1.13
C ALA A 45 -7.04 20.18 -2.34
N GLN A 46 -5.75 20.40 -2.08
CA GLN A 46 -4.70 20.17 -3.05
C GLN A 46 -4.42 18.66 -3.10
N LEU A 47 -4.61 18.07 -4.28
CA LEU A 47 -4.51 16.63 -4.46
C LEU A 47 -3.07 16.21 -4.69
N TRP A 48 -2.67 15.12 -4.05
CA TRP A 48 -1.36 14.50 -4.28
C TRP A 48 -1.31 13.91 -5.70
N HIS A 49 -0.24 14.19 -6.42
CA HIS A 49 0.04 13.68 -7.75
C HIS A 49 1.55 13.48 -7.91
N PRO A 50 2.04 12.57 -8.77
CA PRO A 50 3.47 12.41 -9.04
C PRO A 50 4.23 13.70 -9.36
N ASP A 51 3.60 14.64 -10.05
CA ASP A 51 4.19 15.93 -10.41
C ASP A 51 4.01 17.01 -9.33
N HIS A 52 3.03 16.82 -8.44
CA HIS A 52 2.69 17.74 -7.35
C HIS A 52 2.37 16.95 -6.08
N PRO A 53 3.38 16.40 -5.40
CA PRO A 53 3.19 15.50 -4.27
C PRO A 53 2.83 16.26 -2.98
N THR A 54 1.68 16.91 -2.97
CA THR A 54 1.21 17.71 -1.83
C THR A 54 0.92 16.79 -0.64
N LEU A 55 1.60 17.06 0.46
CA LEU A 55 1.39 16.43 1.77
C LEU A 55 0.89 17.48 2.76
N TYR A 56 -0.08 17.11 3.57
CA TYR A 56 -0.56 17.89 4.71
C TYR A 56 0.09 17.39 5.97
N ASP A 57 0.62 18.28 6.79
CA ASP A 57 1.05 17.91 8.13
C ASP A 57 -0.18 17.64 9.00
N LEU A 58 -0.04 16.71 9.94
CA LEU A 58 -1.09 16.31 10.86
C LEU A 58 -0.54 16.28 12.28
N GLU A 59 -0.98 17.24 13.10
CA GLU A 59 -0.70 17.23 14.52
C GLU A 59 -1.86 16.57 15.27
N ILE A 60 -1.54 15.64 16.16
CA ILE A 60 -2.51 14.95 17.00
C ILE A 60 -2.13 15.16 18.46
N LYS A 61 -3.05 15.67 19.26
CA LYS A 61 -2.92 15.80 20.71
C LYS A 61 -3.89 14.89 21.41
N LEU A 62 -3.40 14.14 22.37
CA LEU A 62 -4.20 13.36 23.29
C LEU A 62 -4.25 14.07 24.63
N SER A 63 -5.46 14.40 25.11
CA SER A 63 -5.66 15.04 26.41
C SER A 63 -6.49 14.13 27.30
N ARG A 64 -6.19 14.17 28.61
CA ARG A 64 -6.98 13.53 29.67
C ARG A 64 -7.22 14.52 30.78
N PHE A 65 -8.48 14.74 31.16
CA PHE A 65 -8.86 15.76 32.15
C PHE A 65 -8.25 17.16 31.83
N ASP A 66 -8.33 17.55 30.54
CA ASP A 66 -7.80 18.81 29.99
C ASP A 66 -6.27 18.97 30.01
N GLU A 67 -5.52 17.98 30.48
CA GLU A 67 -4.07 17.95 30.35
C GLU A 67 -3.64 17.18 29.09
N VAL A 68 -2.72 17.75 28.31
CA VAL A 68 -2.12 17.07 27.15
C VAL A 68 -1.15 16.02 27.67
N VAL A 69 -1.45 14.75 27.41
CA VAL A 69 -0.66 13.59 27.86
C VAL A 69 0.22 13.01 26.75
N ASP A 70 -0.11 13.29 25.48
CA ASP A 70 0.71 12.83 24.33
C ASP A 70 0.51 13.74 23.12
N ARG A 71 1.54 13.80 22.26
CA ARG A 71 1.53 14.52 20.96
C ARG A 71 2.20 13.67 19.92
N VAL A 72 1.55 13.58 18.75
CA VAL A 72 2.08 12.87 17.59
C VAL A 72 2.04 13.81 16.39
N GLU A 73 3.18 13.88 15.69
CA GLU A 73 3.29 14.53 14.39
C GLU A 73 3.25 13.46 13.30
N SER A 74 2.48 13.69 12.27
CA SER A 74 2.27 12.79 11.16
C SER A 74 1.97 13.59 9.90
N TYR A 75 1.55 12.93 8.83
CA TYR A 75 1.11 13.57 7.59
C TYR A 75 0.04 12.74 6.90
N PHE A 76 -0.60 13.32 5.92
CA PHE A 76 -1.51 12.64 5.01
C PHE A 76 -1.55 13.35 3.64
N ALA A 77 -2.16 12.70 2.68
CA ALA A 77 -2.46 13.33 1.39
C ALA A 77 -3.91 13.07 0.96
N MET A 78 -4.43 13.99 0.18
CA MET A 78 -5.74 13.85 -0.48
C MET A 78 -5.52 13.29 -1.88
N ARG A 79 -5.98 12.07 -2.14
CA ARG A 79 -5.85 11.44 -3.46
C ARG A 79 -6.91 10.36 -3.66
N LYS A 80 -7.17 9.97 -4.91
CA LYS A 80 -8.08 8.89 -5.27
C LYS A 80 -7.50 8.05 -6.40
N PHE A 81 -7.17 6.78 -6.11
CA PHE A 81 -6.87 5.79 -7.15
C PHE A 81 -8.15 5.11 -7.63
N SER A 82 -8.29 4.95 -8.95
CA SER A 82 -9.46 4.34 -9.56
C SER A 82 -9.13 3.74 -10.93
N LYS A 83 -10.12 3.10 -11.56
CA LYS A 83 -10.09 2.73 -12.98
C LYS A 83 -11.15 3.54 -13.72
N MET A 84 -10.82 3.99 -14.91
CA MET A 84 -11.73 4.71 -15.80
C MET A 84 -11.66 4.14 -17.23
N LYS A 85 -12.75 4.21 -17.97
CA LYS A 85 -12.70 3.87 -19.39
C LYS A 85 -12.21 5.08 -20.19
N ASP A 86 -11.28 4.83 -21.10
CA ASP A 86 -10.87 5.83 -22.08
C ASP A 86 -11.93 6.01 -23.20
N GLN A 87 -11.65 6.91 -24.14
CA GLN A 87 -12.55 7.21 -25.25
C GLN A 87 -12.81 6.01 -26.19
N THR A 88 -11.94 4.99 -26.13
CA THR A 88 -12.07 3.77 -26.91
C THR A 88 -12.74 2.64 -26.14
N GLY A 89 -13.12 2.89 -24.87
CA GLY A 89 -13.83 1.95 -24.00
C GLY A 89 -12.92 1.03 -23.19
N PHE A 90 -11.60 1.16 -23.28
CA PHE A 90 -10.65 0.36 -22.51
C PHE A 90 -10.48 0.91 -21.09
N TRP A 91 -10.36 0.01 -20.12
CA TRP A 91 -10.05 0.36 -18.75
C TRP A 91 -8.61 0.88 -18.61
N ARG A 92 -8.45 2.00 -17.92
CA ARG A 92 -7.18 2.64 -17.61
C ARG A 92 -7.06 2.91 -16.12
N PHE A 93 -5.84 2.93 -15.61
CA PHE A 93 -5.58 3.48 -14.28
C PHE A 93 -5.89 4.98 -14.27
N ALA A 94 -6.45 5.42 -13.17
CA ALA A 94 -6.74 6.83 -12.96
C ALA A 94 -6.34 7.28 -11.57
N LEU A 95 -5.85 8.51 -11.49
CA LEU A 95 -5.55 9.21 -10.25
C LEU A 95 -6.37 10.51 -10.25
N ASN A 96 -7.06 10.77 -9.13
CA ASN A 96 -7.86 11.99 -8.95
C ASN A 96 -8.90 12.22 -10.06
N ASN A 97 -9.48 11.13 -10.58
CA ASN A 97 -10.44 11.11 -11.69
C ASN A 97 -9.86 11.49 -13.07
N GLU A 98 -8.54 11.46 -13.22
CA GLU A 98 -7.85 11.64 -14.50
C GLU A 98 -7.09 10.37 -14.85
N ILE A 99 -7.12 9.99 -16.15
CA ILE A 99 -6.37 8.83 -16.62
C ILE A 99 -4.88 9.13 -16.51
N LEU A 100 -4.15 8.27 -15.80
CA LEU A 100 -2.71 8.38 -15.62
C LEU A 100 -2.03 7.10 -16.10
N PHE A 101 -1.18 7.22 -17.13
CA PHE A 101 -0.31 6.12 -17.52
C PHE A 101 0.79 5.94 -16.47
N GLN A 102 0.79 4.79 -15.82
CA GLN A 102 1.78 4.46 -14.81
C GLN A 102 2.93 3.71 -15.47
N TYR A 103 4.14 4.28 -15.37
CA TYR A 103 5.36 3.77 -15.98
C TYR A 103 6.50 3.78 -14.98
N GLY A 104 7.17 2.64 -14.85
CA GLY A 104 8.31 2.53 -13.93
C GLY A 104 8.87 1.12 -13.81
N PRO A 105 9.96 0.97 -13.05
CA PRO A 105 10.67 -0.28 -12.87
C PRO A 105 9.98 -1.20 -11.85
N LEU A 106 10.33 -2.49 -11.96
CA LEU A 106 10.22 -3.45 -10.88
C LEU A 106 11.48 -3.32 -10.02
N ASP A 107 11.30 -3.16 -8.71
CA ASP A 107 12.36 -2.94 -7.73
C ASP A 107 12.33 -4.03 -6.65
N GLN A 108 13.38 -4.82 -6.57
CA GLN A 108 13.54 -5.89 -5.58
C GLN A 108 14.26 -5.42 -4.31
N GLY A 109 14.87 -4.24 -4.33
CA GLY A 109 15.49 -3.62 -3.16
C GLY A 109 16.66 -4.40 -2.58
N TYR A 110 17.54 -4.95 -3.42
CA TYR A 110 18.77 -5.64 -3.01
C TYR A 110 19.97 -4.71 -3.06
N PHE A 111 20.81 -4.81 -2.03
CA PHE A 111 22.06 -4.07 -1.90
C PHE A 111 23.23 -5.04 -1.72
N PRO A 112 24.37 -4.84 -2.41
CA PRO A 112 25.51 -5.76 -2.29
C PRO A 112 26.03 -5.92 -0.88
N GLU A 113 26.03 -4.84 -0.09
CA GLU A 113 26.58 -4.81 1.26
C GLU A 113 25.62 -5.35 2.32
N GLY A 114 24.33 -5.07 2.18
CA GLY A 114 23.32 -5.31 3.22
C GLY A 114 22.17 -6.23 2.83
N LEU A 115 22.21 -6.83 1.63
CA LEU A 115 21.14 -7.65 1.06
C LEU A 115 19.81 -6.91 1.01
N TYR A 116 18.93 -7.12 1.96
CA TYR A 116 17.65 -6.42 2.06
C TYR A 116 17.73 -5.04 2.72
N THR A 117 18.86 -4.69 3.33
CA THR A 117 19.04 -3.44 4.06
C THR A 117 19.95 -2.50 3.27
N PRO A 118 19.50 -1.29 2.95
CA PRO A 118 20.36 -0.30 2.30
C PRO A 118 21.51 0.09 3.23
N PRO A 119 22.73 0.32 2.70
CA PRO A 119 23.89 0.68 3.50
C PRO A 119 23.75 2.06 4.17
N ASN A 120 22.98 2.94 3.58
CA ASN A 120 22.67 4.28 4.09
C ASN A 120 21.39 4.83 3.45
N GLU A 121 20.97 6.00 3.89
CA GLU A 121 19.76 6.66 3.37
C GLU A 121 19.92 7.10 1.90
N GLU A 122 21.09 7.56 1.51
CA GLU A 122 21.35 7.98 0.14
C GLU A 122 21.18 6.82 -0.85
N ALA A 123 21.71 5.65 -0.54
CA ALA A 123 21.53 4.44 -1.34
C ALA A 123 20.05 4.02 -1.42
N MET A 124 19.32 4.12 -0.32
CA MET A 124 17.88 3.84 -0.28
C MET A 124 17.07 4.77 -1.20
N LEU A 125 17.44 6.04 -1.24
CA LEU A 125 16.73 7.07 -2.00
C LEU A 125 17.19 7.15 -3.46
N PHE A 126 18.35 6.58 -3.79
CA PHE A 126 18.95 6.66 -5.11
C PHE A 126 18.00 6.12 -6.19
N ASP A 127 17.47 4.93 -6.01
CA ASP A 127 16.60 4.28 -7.01
C ASP A 127 15.31 5.07 -7.25
N ILE A 128 14.72 5.64 -6.19
CA ILE A 128 13.51 6.47 -6.31
C ILE A 128 13.83 7.75 -7.11
N ARG A 129 14.93 8.43 -6.79
CA ARG A 129 15.35 9.67 -7.46
C ARG A 129 15.70 9.40 -8.91
N TYR A 130 16.48 8.35 -9.17
CA TYR A 130 16.87 7.98 -10.53
C TYR A 130 15.64 7.60 -11.38
N ALA A 131 14.70 6.82 -10.84
CA ALA A 131 13.46 6.52 -11.53
C ALA A 131 12.69 7.79 -11.90
N LYS A 132 12.60 8.77 -10.99
CA LYS A 132 11.99 10.08 -11.29
C LYS A 132 12.75 10.83 -12.40
N GLU A 133 14.06 10.87 -12.33
CA GLU A 133 14.94 11.57 -13.30
C GLU A 133 14.75 11.03 -14.73
N ILE A 134 14.59 9.72 -14.89
CA ILE A 134 14.34 9.10 -16.21
C ILE A 134 12.86 9.12 -16.62
N GLY A 135 11.99 9.83 -15.89
CA GLY A 135 10.60 10.05 -16.25
C GLY A 135 9.61 9.00 -15.75
N CYS A 136 10.00 8.12 -14.82
CA CYS A 136 9.08 7.19 -14.20
C CYS A 136 8.19 7.92 -13.17
N ASN A 137 6.95 7.46 -13.03
CA ASN A 137 6.01 7.95 -12.05
C ASN A 137 5.52 6.85 -11.08
N MET A 138 6.02 5.62 -11.26
CA MET A 138 5.65 4.44 -10.49
C MET A 138 6.88 3.54 -10.25
N ILE A 139 6.89 2.85 -9.12
CA ILE A 139 7.78 1.73 -8.81
C ILE A 139 6.92 0.57 -8.31
N ARG A 140 7.12 -0.64 -8.84
CA ARG A 140 6.58 -1.84 -8.26
C ARG A 140 7.59 -2.41 -7.26
N LYS A 141 7.28 -2.37 -5.97
CA LYS A 141 8.08 -3.02 -4.93
C LYS A 141 7.79 -4.51 -4.93
N HIS A 142 8.71 -5.26 -5.51
CA HIS A 142 8.53 -6.66 -5.85
C HIS A 142 8.87 -7.57 -4.67
N VAL A 143 7.87 -8.30 -4.18
CA VAL A 143 7.93 -9.32 -3.12
C VAL A 143 8.72 -8.90 -1.87
N LYS A 144 8.70 -7.62 -1.54
CA LYS A 144 9.41 -7.03 -0.41
C LYS A 144 8.60 -5.91 0.24
N VAL A 145 8.63 -5.84 1.57
CA VAL A 145 8.20 -4.66 2.33
C VAL A 145 9.44 -3.86 2.73
N GLU A 146 9.43 -2.58 2.44
CA GLU A 146 10.51 -1.66 2.79
C GLU A 146 10.31 -1.05 4.18
N ASN A 147 11.33 -0.34 4.65
CA ASN A 147 11.21 0.46 5.86
C ASN A 147 10.32 1.71 5.63
N ALA A 148 9.81 2.27 6.71
CA ALA A 148 8.91 3.43 6.70
C ALA A 148 9.47 4.64 5.93
N ARG A 149 10.79 4.89 5.99
CA ARG A 149 11.45 6.02 5.33
C ARG A 149 11.40 5.92 3.81
N TRP A 150 11.43 4.71 3.26
CA TRP A 150 11.33 4.50 1.82
C TRP A 150 9.95 4.93 1.29
N TYR A 151 8.86 4.52 1.97
CA TYR A 151 7.50 4.95 1.59
C TYR A 151 7.31 6.45 1.77
N TYR A 152 7.82 7.01 2.87
CA TYR A 152 7.79 8.46 3.08
C TYR A 152 8.52 9.23 1.97
N ALA A 153 9.66 8.71 1.51
CA ALA A 153 10.36 9.28 0.37
C ALA A 153 9.53 9.20 -0.93
N CYS A 154 8.84 8.08 -1.18
CA CYS A 154 7.93 7.96 -2.31
C CYS A 154 6.77 8.97 -2.22
N ASP A 155 6.20 9.16 -1.02
CA ASP A 155 5.16 10.16 -0.78
C ASP A 155 5.63 11.57 -1.11
N ARG A 156 6.83 11.93 -0.64
CA ARG A 156 7.42 13.27 -0.85
C ARG A 156 7.89 13.53 -2.26
N LEU A 157 8.43 12.52 -2.93
CA LEU A 157 8.98 12.63 -4.28
C LEU A 157 7.91 12.40 -5.38
N GLY A 158 6.69 12.01 -5.01
CA GLY A 158 5.63 11.75 -5.96
C GLY A 158 5.88 10.47 -6.77
N MET A 159 6.24 9.39 -6.11
CA MET A 159 6.42 8.09 -6.74
C MET A 159 5.29 7.15 -6.35
N ILE A 160 4.45 6.74 -7.30
CA ILE A 160 3.40 5.75 -7.07
C ILE A 160 4.05 4.40 -6.75
N VAL A 161 3.51 3.69 -5.77
CA VAL A 161 3.98 2.37 -5.38
C VAL A 161 2.93 1.32 -5.68
N TRP A 162 3.34 0.26 -6.38
CA TRP A 162 2.63 -1.00 -6.45
C TRP A 162 3.31 -1.94 -5.46
N GLN A 163 2.59 -2.36 -4.44
CA GLN A 163 3.16 -3.09 -3.31
C GLN A 163 2.80 -4.57 -3.37
N ASP A 164 3.80 -5.41 -3.57
CA ASP A 164 3.67 -6.86 -3.46
C ASP A 164 3.71 -7.29 -1.99
N LEU A 165 2.98 -8.37 -1.66
CA LEU A 165 3.28 -9.13 -0.45
C LEU A 165 4.47 -10.07 -0.74
N PRO A 166 5.43 -10.23 0.20
CA PRO A 166 6.43 -11.27 0.09
C PRO A 166 5.80 -12.65 -0.10
N ASN A 167 6.19 -13.34 -1.18
CA ASN A 167 5.70 -14.67 -1.46
C ASN A 167 6.21 -15.66 -0.42
N GLY A 168 5.43 -16.68 -0.17
CA GLY A 168 5.81 -17.79 0.69
C GLY A 168 5.21 -19.10 0.19
N GLY A 169 5.37 -20.15 0.97
CA GLY A 169 4.94 -21.49 0.60
C GLY A 169 6.08 -22.36 0.09
N ARG A 170 5.75 -23.55 -0.39
CA ARG A 170 6.72 -24.47 -0.99
C ARG A 170 6.97 -24.12 -2.45
N THR A 171 8.13 -24.50 -2.96
CA THR A 171 8.47 -24.37 -4.37
C THR A 171 7.41 -25.02 -5.26
N THR A 172 6.89 -24.26 -6.20
CA THR A 172 6.01 -24.77 -7.26
C THR A 172 6.80 -25.69 -8.15
N LYS A 173 6.23 -26.83 -8.56
CA LYS A 173 6.94 -27.73 -9.47
C LYS A 173 7.14 -27.06 -10.83
N ASP A 174 8.36 -27.09 -11.35
CA ASP A 174 8.73 -26.52 -12.64
C ASP A 174 7.79 -26.95 -13.77
N ALA A 175 7.36 -28.22 -13.74
CA ALA A 175 6.39 -28.75 -14.69
C ALA A 175 5.02 -28.02 -14.66
N VAL A 176 4.60 -27.46 -13.54
CA VAL A 176 3.34 -26.70 -13.44
C VAL A 176 3.48 -25.34 -14.11
N VAL A 177 4.61 -24.68 -13.86
CA VAL A 177 4.92 -23.37 -14.44
C VAL A 177 5.20 -23.49 -15.93
N LEU A 178 6.16 -24.33 -16.30
CA LEU A 178 6.61 -24.51 -17.68
C LEU A 178 5.49 -25.03 -18.60
N PHE A 179 4.73 -26.01 -18.16
CA PHE A 179 3.64 -26.58 -18.96
C PHE A 179 2.51 -25.57 -19.19
N SER A 180 2.19 -24.76 -18.21
CA SER A 180 1.16 -23.72 -18.38
C SER A 180 1.62 -22.60 -19.31
N PHE A 181 2.88 -22.20 -19.20
CA PHE A 181 3.48 -21.21 -20.09
C PHE A 181 3.49 -21.67 -21.55
N THR A 182 3.86 -22.94 -21.79
CA THR A 182 3.97 -23.48 -23.17
C THR A 182 2.63 -23.91 -23.76
N SER A 183 1.69 -24.37 -22.95
CA SER A 183 0.39 -24.90 -23.42
C SER A 183 -0.75 -23.89 -23.43
N GLY A 184 -0.57 -22.71 -22.81
CA GLY A 184 -1.64 -21.73 -22.61
C GLY A 184 -2.79 -22.21 -21.73
N ILE A 185 -2.64 -23.36 -21.02
CA ILE A 185 -3.69 -23.90 -20.18
C ILE A 185 -3.81 -23.06 -18.91
N HIS A 186 -4.96 -22.41 -18.77
CA HIS A 186 -5.33 -21.70 -17.55
C HIS A 186 -5.54 -22.67 -16.38
N ARG A 187 -5.00 -22.35 -15.22
CA ARG A 187 -5.14 -23.15 -14.01
C ARG A 187 -5.84 -22.37 -12.91
N TYR A 188 -6.95 -22.91 -12.47
CA TYR A 188 -7.71 -22.34 -11.35
C TYR A 188 -7.04 -22.66 -10.02
N ASP A 189 -7.00 -21.66 -9.14
CA ASP A 189 -6.38 -21.71 -7.81
C ASP A 189 -7.37 -21.92 -6.65
N GLN A 190 -8.65 -22.14 -6.95
CA GLN A 190 -9.72 -22.33 -5.96
C GLN A 190 -9.55 -23.63 -5.13
N HIS A 191 -8.92 -24.62 -5.75
CA HIS A 191 -8.65 -25.93 -5.19
C HIS A 191 -7.25 -26.40 -5.62
N ARG A 192 -6.80 -27.57 -5.10
CA ARG A 192 -5.51 -28.17 -5.47
C ARG A 192 -4.31 -27.27 -5.12
N PHE A 193 -4.35 -26.64 -3.95
CA PHE A 193 -3.36 -25.70 -3.43
C PHE A 193 -1.91 -26.22 -3.48
N ARG A 194 -1.72 -27.56 -3.46
CA ARG A 194 -0.41 -28.20 -3.65
C ARG A 194 0.28 -27.80 -4.97
N ARG A 195 -0.49 -27.46 -6.01
CA ARG A 195 0.09 -27.05 -7.30
C ARG A 195 0.86 -25.74 -7.20
N PHE A 196 0.41 -24.88 -6.33
CA PHE A 196 0.96 -23.55 -6.10
C PHE A 196 1.83 -23.48 -4.82
N GLY A 197 2.16 -24.64 -4.21
CA GLY A 197 2.98 -24.69 -3.01
C GLY A 197 2.26 -24.24 -1.72
N ARG A 198 0.90 -24.25 -1.69
CA ARG A 198 0.08 -23.82 -0.56
C ARG A 198 -0.84 -24.89 -0.01
N GLU A 199 -0.38 -26.13 -0.02
CA GLU A 199 -1.19 -27.27 0.46
C GLU A 199 -1.50 -27.21 1.96
N ASP A 200 -0.60 -26.64 2.76
CA ASP A 200 -0.75 -26.51 4.20
C ASP A 200 -1.78 -25.44 4.59
N PRO A 201 -2.85 -25.80 5.31
CA PRO A 201 -3.84 -24.83 5.77
C PRO A 201 -3.27 -23.76 6.69
N GLN A 202 -2.36 -24.14 7.62
CA GLN A 202 -1.75 -23.20 8.55
C GLN A 202 -0.96 -22.13 7.79
N ASN A 203 -0.17 -22.55 6.79
CA ASN A 203 0.58 -21.61 5.96
C ASN A 203 -0.32 -20.63 5.18
N ARG A 204 -1.55 -21.03 4.81
CA ARG A 204 -2.50 -20.10 4.19
C ARG A 204 -3.10 -19.11 5.18
N GLU A 205 -3.28 -19.50 6.44
CA GLU A 205 -3.75 -18.55 7.48
C GLU A 205 -2.64 -17.58 7.88
N GLU A 206 -1.41 -18.04 8.03
CA GLU A 206 -0.23 -17.20 8.25
C GLU A 206 -0.10 -16.14 7.14
N TYR A 207 -0.24 -16.57 5.89
CA TYR A 207 -0.20 -15.66 4.74
C TYR A 207 -1.29 -14.57 4.80
N ARG A 208 -2.52 -14.93 5.22
CA ARG A 208 -3.58 -13.94 5.39
C ARG A 208 -3.27 -12.96 6.52
N ALA A 209 -2.74 -13.45 7.62
CA ALA A 209 -2.34 -12.60 8.73
C ALA A 209 -1.24 -11.61 8.30
N GLU A 210 -0.20 -12.10 7.62
CA GLU A 210 0.89 -11.25 7.10
C GLU A 210 0.38 -10.21 6.08
N LEU A 211 -0.55 -10.60 5.20
CA LEU A 211 -1.17 -9.67 4.23
C LEU A 211 -1.97 -8.59 4.94
N GLN A 212 -2.73 -8.94 5.96
CA GLN A 212 -3.47 -7.97 6.76
C GLN A 212 -2.53 -7.03 7.50
N ASP A 213 -1.50 -7.57 8.16
CA ASP A 213 -0.51 -6.79 8.89
C ASP A 213 0.22 -5.80 7.97
N MET A 214 0.63 -6.25 6.78
CA MET A 214 1.25 -5.38 5.78
C MET A 214 0.32 -4.23 5.39
N ILE A 215 -0.95 -4.52 5.07
CA ILE A 215 -1.92 -3.50 4.70
C ILE A 215 -2.15 -2.52 5.88
N GLU A 216 -2.31 -3.03 7.11
CA GLU A 216 -2.52 -2.17 8.29
C GLU A 216 -1.32 -1.26 8.57
N GLN A 217 -0.10 -1.78 8.46
CA GLN A 217 1.13 -1.01 8.67
C GLN A 217 1.35 0.04 7.60
N LEU A 218 1.06 -0.29 6.34
CA LEU A 218 1.31 0.58 5.21
C LEU A 218 0.11 1.45 4.81
N TYR A 219 -1.02 1.33 5.49
CA TYR A 219 -2.28 1.99 5.14
C TYR A 219 -2.16 3.50 4.98
N ASN A 220 -1.34 4.14 5.81
CA ASN A 220 -1.23 5.59 5.86
C ASN A 220 -0.31 6.20 4.78
N TYR A 221 0.39 5.38 3.96
CA TYR A 221 1.26 5.91 2.91
C TYR A 221 0.45 6.20 1.64
N PRO A 222 0.24 7.48 1.27
CA PRO A 222 -0.57 7.86 0.11
C PRO A 222 0.00 7.40 -1.23
N CYS A 223 1.30 7.21 -1.36
CA CYS A 223 1.96 6.76 -2.60
C CYS A 223 1.50 5.37 -3.06
N ILE A 224 1.09 4.49 -2.14
CA ILE A 224 0.64 3.15 -2.50
C ILE A 224 -0.69 3.25 -3.25
N GLY A 225 -0.68 2.81 -4.50
CA GLY A 225 -1.85 2.83 -5.39
C GLY A 225 -2.48 1.47 -5.62
N VAL A 226 -1.65 0.41 -5.56
CA VAL A 226 -2.05 -0.97 -5.86
C VAL A 226 -1.47 -1.93 -4.83
N TRP A 227 -2.31 -2.84 -4.33
CA TRP A 227 -1.87 -4.01 -3.57
C TRP A 227 -1.76 -5.21 -4.49
N ILE A 228 -0.66 -5.98 -4.38
CA ILE A 228 -0.41 -7.17 -5.18
C ILE A 228 -0.22 -8.37 -4.23
N PRO A 229 -1.29 -9.13 -3.96
CA PRO A 229 -1.21 -10.28 -3.07
C PRO A 229 -0.29 -11.39 -3.59
N PHE A 230 -0.31 -11.67 -4.90
CA PHE A 230 0.48 -12.75 -5.47
C PHE A 230 1.29 -12.29 -6.68
N ASN A 231 2.52 -12.79 -6.76
CA ASN A 231 3.40 -12.58 -7.91
C ASN A 231 3.58 -13.90 -8.67
N GLU A 232 3.32 -13.88 -9.97
CA GLU A 232 3.61 -14.96 -10.91
C GLU A 232 3.16 -16.36 -10.46
N SER A 233 2.01 -16.45 -9.84
CA SER A 233 1.45 -17.71 -9.29
C SER A 233 2.21 -18.36 -8.13
N TRP A 234 3.34 -17.80 -7.69
CA TRP A 234 4.11 -18.35 -6.58
C TRP A 234 3.30 -18.29 -5.28
N GLY A 235 2.96 -19.44 -4.75
CA GLY A 235 2.17 -19.55 -3.53
C GLY A 235 0.73 -19.04 -3.65
N GLN A 236 0.22 -18.88 -4.86
CA GLN A 236 -1.13 -18.40 -5.14
C GLN A 236 -2.22 -19.35 -4.65
N PHE A 237 -3.27 -18.81 -4.06
CA PHE A 237 -4.48 -19.55 -3.69
C PHE A 237 -5.66 -18.61 -3.58
N GLN A 238 -6.81 -19.02 -4.14
CA GLN A 238 -8.06 -18.28 -4.05
C GLN A 238 -7.90 -16.77 -4.34
N ALA A 239 -7.12 -16.42 -5.37
CA ALA A 239 -6.71 -15.04 -5.64
C ALA A 239 -7.87 -14.06 -5.71
N ILE A 240 -9.00 -14.41 -6.33
CA ILE A 240 -10.20 -13.56 -6.38
C ILE A 240 -10.72 -13.30 -4.96
N LYS A 241 -10.89 -14.34 -4.12
CA LYS A 241 -11.39 -14.17 -2.75
C LYS A 241 -10.42 -13.36 -1.88
N ILE A 242 -9.12 -13.56 -2.07
CA ILE A 242 -8.10 -12.76 -1.39
C ILE A 242 -8.22 -11.29 -1.81
N SER A 243 -8.39 -11.02 -3.11
CA SER A 243 -8.55 -9.66 -3.61
C SER A 243 -9.82 -8.98 -3.09
N ASP A 244 -10.93 -9.69 -3.09
CA ASP A 244 -12.18 -9.18 -2.51
C ASP A 244 -12.01 -8.85 -1.02
N TRP A 245 -11.30 -9.71 -0.29
CA TRP A 245 -11.00 -9.47 1.10
C TRP A 245 -10.05 -8.28 1.30
N VAL A 246 -8.99 -8.14 0.51
CA VAL A 246 -8.12 -6.96 0.49
C VAL A 246 -8.93 -5.68 0.27
N LYS A 247 -9.91 -5.71 -0.64
CA LYS A 247 -10.82 -4.57 -0.87
C LYS A 247 -11.70 -4.24 0.35
N THR A 248 -11.96 -5.20 1.24
CA THR A 248 -12.65 -4.91 2.51
C THR A 248 -11.71 -4.27 3.55
N LEU A 249 -10.43 -4.64 3.53
CA LEU A 249 -9.41 -4.04 4.40
C LEU A 249 -9.06 -2.62 3.95
N ASP A 250 -8.92 -2.43 2.64
CA ASP A 250 -8.61 -1.14 2.04
C ASP A 250 -9.43 -0.87 0.77
N PRO A 251 -10.58 -0.20 0.85
CA PRO A 251 -11.39 0.16 -0.31
C PRO A 251 -10.78 1.28 -1.16
N THR A 252 -9.73 1.95 -0.69
CA THR A 252 -9.19 3.18 -1.31
C THR A 252 -8.14 2.93 -2.38
N ARG A 253 -7.61 1.70 -2.46
CA ARG A 253 -6.56 1.30 -3.42
C ARG A 253 -7.07 0.23 -4.38
N LEU A 254 -6.36 0.07 -5.49
CA LEU A 254 -6.61 -1.00 -6.44
C LEU A 254 -5.94 -2.30 -5.97
N VAL A 255 -6.36 -3.42 -6.54
CA VAL A 255 -5.75 -4.74 -6.30
C VAL A 255 -5.45 -5.38 -7.64
N ASP A 256 -4.22 -5.84 -7.81
CA ASP A 256 -3.78 -6.73 -8.89
C ASP A 256 -3.51 -8.10 -8.27
N HIS A 257 -4.41 -9.03 -8.51
CA HIS A 257 -4.51 -10.24 -7.70
C HIS A 257 -3.42 -11.29 -7.96
N ALA A 258 -2.82 -11.34 -9.13
CA ALA A 258 -1.92 -12.44 -9.50
C ALA A 258 -0.72 -12.02 -10.35
N SER A 259 -0.56 -10.77 -10.64
CA SER A 259 0.50 -10.14 -11.45
C SER A 259 1.40 -11.09 -12.26
N GLY A 260 1.04 -11.34 -13.50
CA GLY A 260 1.82 -12.13 -14.47
C GLY A 260 1.11 -13.40 -14.93
N TRP A 261 1.17 -14.49 -14.18
CA TRP A 261 0.62 -15.78 -14.60
C TRP A 261 -0.58 -16.21 -13.79
N PHE A 262 -1.44 -17.00 -14.41
CA PHE A 262 -2.65 -17.54 -13.80
C PHE A 262 -3.60 -16.50 -13.21
N ASP A 263 -3.79 -15.40 -13.93
CA ASP A 263 -4.88 -14.47 -13.65
C ASP A 263 -6.22 -15.24 -13.56
N GLN A 264 -7.05 -14.87 -12.60
CA GLN A 264 -8.25 -15.63 -12.24
C GLN A 264 -9.56 -14.91 -12.63
N GLY A 265 -9.49 -13.73 -13.24
CA GLY A 265 -10.66 -12.90 -13.53
C GLY A 265 -10.81 -12.47 -14.95
#